data_6a2cfa18a52525a958b949c068230055
#
_entry.id   6a2cfa18a52525a958b949c068230055
#
_cell.length_a   1.000
_cell.length_b   1.000
_cell.length_c   1.000
_cell.angle_alpha   90.00
_cell.angle_beta   90.00
_cell.angle_gamma   90.00
#
_symmetry.space_group_name_H-M   'P 1'
#
loop_
_entity.id
_entity.type
_entity.pdbx_description
1 polymer ?
#
loop_
_entity_poly.entity_id
_entity_poly.type
_entity_poly.pdbx_seq_one_letter_code
_entity_poly.pdbx_strand_id
1 'polypeptide(L)'
;IQLHNLQPEAIYGIMEGGLDHGIVTMGGGGDFPRNVTVSPLSGVEKGEYFKVLPYAKAAGEYLMTFINKEVMPRKLKVGFSNGPANETHATFRDLGFVAREDGNFDVYSAGGLGNNARFGLKVAENVQPEKILYYICAMRETFIAHGNYKQRGRASTRYMQETLGEEGYIKAFHENFDEVFAS
;
A
#
# COMPACT_ATOMS: atom_id res chain seq x y z
N ILE A 1 2.23 -6.29 12.88
CA ILE A 1 2.10 -6.67 14.32
C ILE A 1 2.53 -5.48 15.15
N GLN A 2 1.85 -5.20 16.24
CA GLN A 2 2.23 -4.21 17.24
C GLN A 2 2.33 -4.91 18.59
N LEU A 3 3.39 -4.63 19.31
CA LEU A 3 3.58 -5.07 20.69
C LEU A 3 3.51 -3.85 21.60
N HIS A 4 2.76 -3.95 22.68
CA HIS A 4 2.51 -2.86 23.62
C HIS A 4 3.04 -3.20 25.00
N ASN A 5 3.25 -2.16 25.83
CA ASN A 5 3.71 -2.29 27.22
C ASN A 5 5.02 -3.08 27.38
N LEU A 6 5.92 -2.97 26.42
CA LEU A 6 7.23 -3.60 26.50
C LEU A 6 8.13 -2.84 27.46
N GLN A 7 8.89 -3.60 28.25
CA GLN A 7 10.02 -3.03 28.97
C GLN A 7 11.18 -2.79 28.00
N PRO A 8 11.97 -1.71 28.16
CA PRO A 8 13.08 -1.38 27.25
C PRO A 8 14.04 -2.54 27.01
N GLU A 9 14.31 -3.33 28.05
CA GLU A 9 15.24 -4.47 28.03
C GLU A 9 14.77 -5.62 27.12
N ALA A 10 13.45 -5.75 26.95
CA ALA A 10 12.86 -6.79 26.10
C ALA A 10 12.93 -6.44 24.60
N ILE A 11 13.08 -5.17 24.26
CA ILE A 11 12.98 -4.69 22.86
C ILE A 11 14.06 -5.33 21.99
N TYR A 12 15.32 -5.36 22.46
CA TYR A 12 16.43 -5.92 21.69
C TYR A 12 16.22 -7.40 21.39
N GLY A 13 15.89 -8.20 22.41
CA GLY A 13 15.66 -9.65 22.23
C GLY A 13 14.49 -9.97 21.31
N ILE A 14 13.43 -9.13 21.34
CA ILE A 14 12.28 -9.27 20.42
C ILE A 14 12.69 -8.95 18.99
N MET A 15 13.49 -7.90 18.77
CA MET A 15 13.98 -7.53 17.44
C MET A 15 14.93 -8.60 16.87
N GLU A 16 15.85 -9.11 17.69
CA GLU A 16 16.79 -10.17 17.31
C GLU A 16 16.05 -11.47 16.96
N GLY A 17 15.16 -11.92 17.84
CA GLY A 17 14.34 -13.11 17.57
C GLY A 17 13.40 -12.93 16.37
N GLY A 18 12.94 -11.71 16.10
CA GLY A 18 12.20 -11.38 14.89
C GLY A 18 13.04 -11.57 13.63
N LEU A 19 14.27 -11.06 13.62
CA LEU A 19 15.19 -11.19 12.49
C LEU A 19 15.52 -12.65 12.16
N ASP A 20 15.72 -13.50 13.19
CA ASP A 20 15.96 -14.95 13.02
C ASP A 20 14.82 -15.66 12.29
N HIS A 21 13.61 -15.07 12.31
CA HIS A 21 12.42 -15.57 11.65
C HIS A 21 12.02 -14.74 10.40
N GLY A 22 12.93 -13.88 9.90
CA GLY A 22 12.69 -13.03 8.74
C GLY A 22 11.71 -11.87 8.97
N ILE A 23 11.44 -11.51 10.23
CA ILE A 23 10.59 -10.38 10.58
C ILE A 23 11.46 -9.13 10.72
N VAL A 24 11.25 -8.17 9.83
CA VAL A 24 11.97 -6.90 9.81
C VAL A 24 11.14 -5.83 10.53
N THR A 25 11.76 -5.11 11.47
CA THR A 25 11.11 -4.04 12.23
C THR A 25 11.30 -2.65 11.61
N MET A 26 12.21 -2.51 10.66
CA MET A 26 12.49 -1.27 9.95
C MET A 26 11.25 -0.79 9.17
N GLY A 27 10.98 0.51 9.18
CA GLY A 27 9.81 1.08 8.51
C GLY A 27 8.48 0.95 9.27
N GLY A 28 8.46 0.33 10.44
CA GLY A 28 7.26 0.20 11.28
C GLY A 28 6.72 1.53 11.83
N GLY A 29 7.52 2.58 11.89
CA GLY A 29 7.19 3.95 12.34
C GLY A 29 7.41 4.99 11.24
N GLY A 30 7.10 6.25 11.53
CA GLY A 30 7.38 7.38 10.63
C GLY A 30 6.44 7.51 9.43
N ASP A 31 6.78 8.42 8.54
CA ASP A 31 6.04 8.71 7.30
C ASP A 31 6.77 8.07 6.11
N PHE A 32 6.78 6.74 6.10
CA PHE A 32 7.42 5.88 5.12
C PHE A 32 6.39 4.94 4.50
N PRO A 33 6.74 4.24 3.41
CA PRO A 33 6.04 3.03 3.02
C PRO A 33 6.04 2.06 4.22
N ARG A 34 4.86 1.78 4.78
CA ARG A 34 4.77 1.10 6.08
C ARG A 34 4.66 -0.40 5.94
N ASN A 35 3.53 -0.82 5.44
CA ASN A 35 3.21 -2.23 5.40
C ASN A 35 2.41 -2.59 4.16
N VAL A 36 2.65 -3.78 3.69
CA VAL A 36 1.83 -4.47 2.70
C VAL A 36 0.96 -5.47 3.45
N THR A 37 -0.35 -5.39 3.22
CA THR A 37 -1.33 -6.27 3.85
C THR A 37 -1.84 -7.29 2.82
N VAL A 38 -1.96 -8.54 3.24
CA VAL A 38 -2.52 -9.63 2.44
C VAL A 38 -3.42 -10.48 3.35
N SER A 39 -4.38 -11.22 2.78
CA SER A 39 -5.14 -12.20 3.55
C SER A 39 -4.19 -13.24 4.17
N PRO A 40 -4.25 -13.51 5.48
CA PRO A 40 -3.46 -14.57 6.10
C PRO A 40 -3.80 -15.96 5.56
N LEU A 41 -4.93 -16.09 4.90
CA LEU A 41 -5.41 -17.33 4.29
C LEU A 41 -5.08 -17.43 2.79
N SER A 42 -4.35 -16.47 2.24
CA SER A 42 -3.97 -16.49 0.81
C SER A 42 -3.16 -17.73 0.47
N GLY A 43 -3.65 -18.51 -0.46
CA GLY A 43 -3.12 -19.79 -0.90
C GLY A 43 -3.85 -21.02 -0.30
N VAL A 44 -4.79 -20.80 0.66
CA VAL A 44 -5.58 -21.86 1.28
C VAL A 44 -7.05 -21.50 1.48
N GLU A 45 -7.42 -20.26 1.17
CA GLU A 45 -8.77 -19.75 1.34
C GLU A 45 -9.70 -20.30 0.27
N LYS A 46 -10.83 -20.90 0.72
CA LYS A 46 -11.85 -21.38 -0.21
C LYS A 46 -12.53 -20.19 -0.91
N GLY A 47 -12.49 -20.16 -2.23
CA GLY A 47 -13.10 -19.11 -3.04
C GLY A 47 -12.15 -17.96 -3.39
N GLU A 48 -10.87 -18.04 -3.02
CA GLU A 48 -9.87 -17.14 -3.58
C GLU A 48 -9.71 -17.39 -5.09
N TYR A 49 -9.39 -16.35 -5.83
CA TYR A 49 -9.11 -16.50 -7.26
C TYR A 49 -7.71 -17.06 -7.48
N PHE A 50 -6.72 -16.53 -6.76
CA PHE A 50 -5.36 -17.04 -6.76
C PHE A 50 -4.56 -16.52 -5.56
N LYS A 51 -3.43 -17.17 -5.30
CA LYS A 51 -2.51 -16.81 -4.22
C LYS A 51 -1.82 -15.48 -4.48
N VAL A 52 -2.11 -14.44 -3.69
CA VAL A 52 -1.54 -13.10 -3.84
C VAL A 52 -0.30 -12.83 -2.96
N LEU A 53 0.05 -13.73 -2.05
CA LEU A 53 1.19 -13.59 -1.15
C LEU A 53 2.53 -13.32 -1.86
N PRO A 54 2.88 -13.94 -3.01
CA PRO A 54 4.12 -13.64 -3.71
C PRO A 54 4.22 -12.18 -4.16
N TYR A 55 3.12 -11.62 -4.63
CA TYR A 55 3.05 -10.22 -5.07
C TYR A 55 3.16 -9.25 -3.89
N ALA A 56 2.52 -9.58 -2.77
CA ALA A 56 2.62 -8.79 -1.54
C ALA A 56 4.06 -8.77 -0.99
N LYS A 57 4.79 -9.90 -1.08
CA LYS A 57 6.20 -9.98 -0.70
C LYS A 57 7.06 -9.10 -1.60
N ALA A 58 6.94 -9.23 -2.92
CA ALA A 58 7.67 -8.41 -3.88
C ALA A 58 7.40 -6.91 -3.68
N ALA A 59 6.14 -6.54 -3.45
CA ALA A 59 5.75 -5.17 -3.12
C ALA A 59 6.40 -4.67 -1.83
N GLY A 60 6.45 -5.51 -0.79
CA GLY A 60 7.09 -5.19 0.49
C GLY A 60 8.59 -4.97 0.35
N GLU A 61 9.29 -5.87 -0.34
CA GLU A 61 10.72 -5.76 -0.64
C GLU A 61 11.03 -4.49 -1.43
N TYR A 62 10.25 -4.20 -2.46
CA TYR A 62 10.38 -2.97 -3.25
C TYR A 62 10.20 -1.71 -2.42
N LEU A 63 9.15 -1.65 -1.60
CA LEU A 63 8.87 -0.50 -0.73
C LEU A 63 9.96 -0.29 0.34
N MET A 64 10.60 -1.34 0.83
CA MET A 64 11.73 -1.25 1.77
C MET A 64 12.92 -0.50 1.17
N THR A 65 13.09 -0.50 -0.15
CA THR A 65 14.20 0.22 -0.81
C THR A 65 14.08 1.74 -0.69
N PHE A 66 12.90 2.27 -0.38
CA PHE A 66 12.63 3.72 -0.25
C PHE A 66 12.69 4.22 1.19
N ILE A 67 12.81 3.36 2.18
CA ILE A 67 12.88 3.78 3.58
C ILE A 67 14.12 4.65 3.79
N ASN A 68 13.93 5.82 4.43
CA ASN A 68 14.94 6.84 4.69
C ASN A 68 15.56 7.51 3.44
N LYS A 69 15.05 7.26 2.24
CA LYS A 69 15.54 7.92 1.03
C LYS A 69 14.71 9.13 0.63
N GLU A 70 13.46 9.15 1.04
CA GLU A 70 12.50 10.16 0.61
C GLU A 70 11.66 10.66 1.78
N VAL A 71 11.24 11.91 1.69
CA VAL A 71 10.31 12.51 2.63
C VAL A 71 8.91 12.41 2.06
N MET A 72 8.08 11.61 2.69
CA MET A 72 6.67 11.43 2.31
C MET A 72 5.74 12.29 3.19
N PRO A 73 4.58 12.75 2.68
CA PRO A 73 3.63 13.54 3.47
C PRO A 73 3.10 12.76 4.68
N ARG A 74 2.92 11.43 4.49
CA ARG A 74 2.41 10.49 5.49
C ARG A 74 2.81 9.06 5.11
N LYS A 75 2.53 8.11 6.03
CA LYS A 75 2.71 6.67 5.78
C LYS A 75 1.89 6.20 4.58
N LEU A 76 2.49 5.35 3.74
CA LEU A 76 1.85 4.65 2.64
C LEU A 76 1.58 3.18 3.02
N LYS A 77 0.40 2.68 2.70
CA LYS A 77 -0.01 1.29 2.95
C LYS A 77 -0.59 0.68 1.69
N VAL A 78 -0.12 -0.51 1.35
CA VAL A 78 -0.59 -1.27 0.20
C VAL A 78 -1.36 -2.50 0.68
N GLY A 79 -2.42 -2.89 -0.03
CA GLY A 79 -3.21 -4.06 0.30
C GLY A 79 -3.48 -4.93 -0.91
N PHE A 80 -3.40 -6.26 -0.73
CA PHE A 80 -3.73 -7.25 -1.73
C PHE A 80 -4.88 -8.12 -1.25
N SER A 81 -5.99 -8.10 -1.96
CA SER A 81 -7.12 -9.03 -1.77
C SER A 81 -7.06 -10.15 -2.80
N ASN A 82 -7.21 -11.39 -2.34
CA ASN A 82 -7.05 -12.61 -3.13
C ASN A 82 -8.34 -13.08 -3.82
N GLY A 83 -9.43 -12.32 -3.67
CA GLY A 83 -10.70 -12.68 -4.27
C GLY A 83 -11.81 -11.66 -4.02
N PRO A 84 -13.06 -12.01 -4.36
CA PRO A 84 -14.20 -11.09 -4.37
C PRO A 84 -14.63 -10.63 -2.97
N ALA A 85 -14.31 -11.40 -1.92
CA ALA A 85 -14.62 -11.04 -0.54
C ALA A 85 -13.85 -9.80 -0.05
N ASN A 86 -12.74 -9.46 -0.71
CA ASN A 86 -11.92 -8.29 -0.39
C ASN A 86 -11.53 -8.21 1.10
N GLU A 87 -11.12 -9.33 1.68
CA GLU A 87 -10.83 -9.50 3.11
C GLU A 87 -9.81 -8.50 3.66
N THR A 88 -8.86 -8.08 2.86
CA THR A 88 -7.86 -7.06 3.26
C THR A 88 -8.39 -5.65 3.14
N HIS A 89 -9.62 -5.48 2.66
CA HIS A 89 -10.20 -4.18 2.35
C HIS A 89 -9.28 -3.32 1.45
N ALA A 90 -8.77 -3.93 0.38
CA ALA A 90 -7.88 -3.27 -0.57
C ALA A 90 -8.47 -1.97 -1.14
N THR A 91 -9.78 -1.91 -1.30
CA THR A 91 -10.52 -0.72 -1.75
C THR A 91 -10.50 0.47 -0.78
N PHE A 92 -10.01 0.27 0.46
CA PHE A 92 -9.83 1.34 1.47
C PHE A 92 -8.37 1.66 1.76
N ARG A 93 -7.43 1.09 1.03
CA ARG A 93 -6.00 1.34 1.24
C ARG A 93 -5.53 2.58 0.49
N ASP A 94 -4.34 3.05 0.84
CA ASP A 94 -3.68 4.10 0.08
C ASP A 94 -3.46 3.64 -1.37
N LEU A 95 -3.09 2.35 -1.55
CA LEU A 95 -3.11 1.62 -2.82
C LEU A 95 -3.60 0.18 -2.56
N GLY A 96 -4.53 -0.29 -3.36
CA GLY A 96 -5.12 -1.62 -3.21
C GLY A 96 -5.21 -2.38 -4.52
N PHE A 97 -4.84 -3.65 -4.48
CA PHE A 97 -4.95 -4.60 -5.57
C PHE A 97 -6.01 -5.65 -5.22
N VAL A 98 -7.03 -5.77 -6.03
CA VAL A 98 -8.09 -6.77 -5.86
C VAL A 98 -7.93 -7.79 -6.97
N ALA A 99 -7.65 -9.04 -6.57
CA ALA A 99 -7.51 -10.16 -7.51
C ALA A 99 -8.80 -10.38 -8.30
N ARG A 100 -8.65 -10.73 -9.56
CA ARG A 100 -9.71 -11.09 -10.52
C ARG A 100 -9.59 -12.56 -10.89
N GLU A 101 -10.69 -13.14 -11.34
CA GLU A 101 -10.74 -14.54 -11.76
C GLU A 101 -9.79 -14.86 -12.93
N ASP A 102 -9.51 -13.86 -13.77
CA ASP A 102 -8.61 -13.99 -14.93
C ASP A 102 -7.10 -13.94 -14.59
N GLY A 103 -6.75 -13.91 -13.29
CA GLY A 103 -5.35 -13.85 -12.84
C GLY A 103 -4.76 -12.44 -12.77
N ASN A 104 -5.51 -11.41 -13.10
CA ASN A 104 -5.12 -10.01 -13.08
C ASN A 104 -5.67 -9.29 -11.83
N PHE A 105 -5.45 -7.98 -11.75
CA PHE A 105 -5.90 -7.15 -10.64
C PHE A 105 -6.71 -5.95 -11.11
N ASP A 106 -7.71 -5.57 -10.31
CA ASP A 106 -8.25 -4.21 -10.30
C ASP A 106 -7.47 -3.38 -9.28
N VAL A 107 -7.16 -2.13 -9.61
CA VAL A 107 -6.32 -1.26 -8.79
C VAL A 107 -7.10 -0.07 -8.27
N TYR A 108 -7.08 0.13 -6.96
CA TYR A 108 -7.73 1.23 -6.25
C TYR A 108 -6.69 2.09 -5.54
N SER A 109 -6.87 3.40 -5.55
CA SER A 109 -5.90 4.33 -4.98
C SER A 109 -6.55 5.46 -4.19
N ALA A 110 -5.81 6.04 -3.26
CA ALA A 110 -6.22 7.15 -2.39
C ALA A 110 -7.43 6.84 -1.49
N GLY A 111 -7.61 5.59 -1.07
CA GLY A 111 -8.60 5.23 -0.05
C GLY A 111 -8.10 5.43 1.38
N GLY A 112 -8.99 5.30 2.34
CA GLY A 112 -8.62 5.31 3.75
C GLY A 112 -9.77 5.41 4.71
N LEU A 113 -9.55 4.89 5.92
CA LEU A 113 -10.45 4.96 7.06
C LEU A 113 -10.03 6.08 8.02
N GLY A 114 -10.77 6.24 9.09
CA GLY A 114 -10.58 7.28 10.10
C GLY A 114 -11.43 8.51 9.79
N ASN A 115 -11.02 9.67 10.28
CA ASN A 115 -11.76 10.92 10.00
C ASN A 115 -11.82 11.16 8.50
N ASN A 116 -13.02 11.42 7.98
CA ASN A 116 -13.29 11.60 6.56
C ASN A 116 -12.90 10.35 5.74
N ALA A 117 -13.50 9.21 6.08
CA ALA A 117 -13.29 7.94 5.38
C ALA A 117 -13.74 8.05 3.91
N ARG A 118 -12.94 7.50 3.00
CA ARG A 118 -13.23 7.43 1.57
C ARG A 118 -12.82 6.09 0.99
N PHE A 119 -13.61 5.61 0.04
CA PHE A 119 -13.16 4.54 -0.85
C PHE A 119 -12.02 5.04 -1.72
N GLY A 120 -11.13 4.13 -2.08
CA GLY A 120 -10.16 4.36 -3.15
C GLY A 120 -10.87 4.52 -4.49
N LEU A 121 -10.34 5.38 -5.33
CA LEU A 121 -10.76 5.50 -6.72
C LEU A 121 -10.17 4.34 -7.52
N LYS A 122 -10.97 3.73 -8.40
CA LYS A 122 -10.47 2.72 -9.31
C LYS A 122 -9.61 3.42 -10.38
N VAL A 123 -8.31 3.24 -10.29
CA VAL A 123 -7.34 3.86 -11.21
C VAL A 123 -6.96 2.95 -12.37
N ALA A 124 -7.20 1.64 -12.25
CA ALA A 124 -6.98 0.70 -13.36
C ALA A 124 -7.80 -0.58 -13.18
N GLU A 125 -8.10 -1.22 -14.29
CA GLU A 125 -8.75 -2.53 -14.38
C GLU A 125 -7.88 -3.50 -15.16
N ASN A 126 -8.02 -4.79 -14.86
CA ASN A 126 -7.39 -5.88 -15.62
C ASN A 126 -5.86 -5.74 -15.71
N VAL A 127 -5.22 -5.35 -14.61
CA VAL A 127 -3.77 -5.12 -14.54
C VAL A 127 -3.04 -6.45 -14.39
N GLN A 128 -2.12 -6.71 -15.31
CA GLN A 128 -1.24 -7.87 -15.26
C GLN A 128 -0.31 -7.80 -14.03
N PRO A 129 -0.03 -8.94 -13.38
CA PRO A 129 0.79 -8.99 -12.17
C PRO A 129 2.20 -8.37 -12.32
N GLU A 130 2.78 -8.42 -13.51
CA GLU A 130 4.09 -7.87 -13.82
C GLU A 130 4.15 -6.34 -13.72
N LYS A 131 2.99 -5.69 -13.76
CA LYS A 131 2.87 -4.22 -13.68
C LYS A 131 2.69 -3.69 -12.27
N ILE A 132 2.53 -4.54 -11.26
CA ILE A 132 2.23 -4.15 -9.88
C ILE A 132 3.23 -3.11 -9.35
N LEU A 133 4.53 -3.32 -9.55
CA LEU A 133 5.57 -2.43 -9.03
C LEU A 133 5.53 -1.04 -9.68
N TYR A 134 5.14 -0.93 -10.94
CA TYR A 134 4.93 0.36 -11.60
C TYR A 134 3.77 1.13 -10.97
N TYR A 135 2.66 0.46 -10.64
CA TYR A 135 1.54 1.09 -9.92
C TYR A 135 1.92 1.55 -8.52
N ILE A 136 2.77 0.79 -7.81
CA ILE A 136 3.29 1.17 -6.49
C ILE A 136 4.19 2.40 -6.62
N CYS A 137 5.06 2.44 -7.63
CA CYS A 137 5.90 3.59 -7.90
C CYS A 137 5.07 4.83 -8.27
N ALA A 138 4.11 4.69 -9.19
CA ALA A 138 3.20 5.77 -9.58
C ALA A 138 2.43 6.34 -8.38
N MET A 139 1.92 5.48 -7.49
CA MET A 139 1.26 5.91 -6.25
C MET A 139 2.21 6.70 -5.34
N ARG A 140 3.45 6.25 -5.20
CA ARG A 140 4.47 6.94 -4.42
C ARG A 140 4.75 8.33 -4.99
N GLU A 141 5.00 8.44 -6.30
CA GLU A 141 5.27 9.71 -6.97
C GLU A 141 4.08 10.66 -6.87
N THR A 142 2.86 10.16 -7.11
CA THR A 142 1.64 10.95 -6.96
C THR A 142 1.48 11.47 -5.54
N PHE A 143 1.80 10.65 -4.53
CA PHE A 143 1.68 11.05 -3.14
C PHE A 143 2.75 12.07 -2.75
N ILE A 144 3.98 11.93 -3.23
CA ILE A 144 5.05 12.90 -3.00
C ILE A 144 4.72 14.24 -3.66
N ALA A 145 4.24 14.23 -4.90
CA ALA A 145 3.95 15.44 -5.66
C ALA A 145 2.72 16.22 -5.15
N HIS A 146 1.68 15.52 -4.71
CA HIS A 146 0.36 16.12 -4.42
C HIS A 146 -0.09 16.01 -2.97
N GLY A 147 0.65 15.31 -2.12
CA GLY A 147 0.30 15.13 -0.71
C GLY A 147 0.49 16.38 0.13
N ASN A 148 -0.22 16.46 1.25
CA ASN A 148 -0.19 17.64 2.13
C ASN A 148 0.92 17.50 3.20
N TYR A 149 2.02 18.21 3.03
CA TYR A 149 3.11 18.28 3.99
C TYR A 149 2.88 19.26 5.15
N LYS A 150 1.92 20.18 5.00
CA LYS A 150 1.72 21.27 5.96
C LYS A 150 0.77 20.91 7.10
N GLN A 151 -0.24 20.10 6.81
CA GLN A 151 -1.30 19.77 7.77
C GLN A 151 -1.32 18.26 8.02
N ARG A 152 -0.63 17.80 9.07
CA ARG A 152 -0.51 16.38 9.39
C ARG A 152 -1.86 15.64 9.52
N GLY A 153 -2.90 16.30 10.02
CA GLY A 153 -4.25 15.74 10.12
C GLY A 153 -4.94 15.49 8.78
N ARG A 154 -4.46 16.15 7.71
CA ARG A 154 -4.96 16.06 6.33
C ARG A 154 -3.91 15.54 5.35
N ALA A 155 -2.88 14.87 5.84
CA ALA A 155 -1.76 14.40 5.02
C ALA A 155 -1.94 12.99 4.45
N SER A 156 -2.99 12.24 4.85
CA SER A 156 -3.25 10.91 4.27
C SER A 156 -3.72 11.01 2.82
N THR A 157 -3.44 9.99 2.05
CA THR A 157 -3.69 9.92 0.59
C THR A 157 -5.12 10.28 0.18
N ARG A 158 -6.13 9.86 0.98
CA ARG A 158 -7.56 10.16 0.70
C ARG A 158 -7.90 11.63 0.61
N TYR A 159 -7.09 12.51 1.22
CA TYR A 159 -7.30 13.95 1.11
C TYR A 159 -6.90 14.52 -0.25
N MET A 160 -6.11 13.77 -1.05
CA MET A 160 -5.84 14.17 -2.43
C MET A 160 -7.09 14.13 -3.31
N GLN A 161 -8.07 13.27 -2.98
CA GLN A 161 -9.38 13.30 -3.64
C GLN A 161 -10.14 14.62 -3.41
N GLU A 162 -9.92 15.29 -2.26
CA GLU A 162 -10.51 16.60 -1.99
C GLU A 162 -9.77 17.73 -2.70
N THR A 163 -8.43 17.65 -2.70
CA THR A 163 -7.60 18.75 -3.20
C THR A 163 -7.55 18.79 -4.73
N LEU A 164 -7.59 17.63 -5.39
CA LEU A 164 -7.51 17.48 -6.84
C LEU A 164 -8.88 17.23 -7.50
N GLY A 165 -9.87 16.81 -6.70
CA GLY A 165 -11.07 16.17 -7.24
C GLY A 165 -10.77 14.74 -7.72
N GLU A 166 -11.81 13.93 -7.93
CA GLU A 166 -11.64 12.53 -8.34
C GLU A 166 -10.99 12.40 -9.72
N GLU A 167 -11.50 13.14 -10.70
CA GLU A 167 -10.94 13.15 -12.07
C GLU A 167 -9.51 13.69 -12.11
N GLY A 168 -9.23 14.77 -11.37
CA GLY A 168 -7.89 15.35 -11.27
C GLY A 168 -6.89 14.41 -10.62
N TYR A 169 -7.33 13.66 -9.59
CA TYR A 169 -6.50 12.64 -8.96
C TYR A 169 -6.17 11.49 -9.94
N ILE A 170 -7.20 10.95 -10.60
CA ILE A 170 -7.01 9.85 -11.57
C ILE A 170 -6.05 10.29 -12.69
N LYS A 171 -6.23 11.50 -13.21
CA LYS A 171 -5.34 12.07 -14.23
C LYS A 171 -3.89 12.15 -13.72
N ALA A 172 -3.66 12.75 -12.56
CA ALA A 172 -2.32 12.88 -11.97
C ALA A 172 -1.66 11.50 -11.70
N PHE A 173 -2.46 10.53 -11.27
CA PHE A 173 -1.98 9.16 -11.07
C PHE A 173 -1.51 8.52 -12.38
N HIS A 174 -2.28 8.67 -13.46
CA HIS A 174 -1.93 8.12 -14.77
C HIS A 174 -0.71 8.83 -15.39
N GLU A 175 -0.59 10.14 -15.25
CA GLU A 175 0.60 10.88 -15.69
C GLU A 175 1.87 10.34 -15.03
N ASN A 176 1.84 10.15 -13.70
CA ASN A 176 2.96 9.54 -12.98
C ASN A 176 3.18 8.07 -13.38
N PHE A 177 2.12 7.32 -13.67
CA PHE A 177 2.26 5.94 -14.14
C PHE A 177 2.97 5.88 -15.49
N ASP A 178 2.60 6.72 -16.43
CA ASP A 178 3.19 6.77 -17.77
C ASP A 178 4.66 7.18 -17.72
N GLU A 179 5.03 8.13 -16.86
CA GLU A 179 6.42 8.53 -16.64
C GLU A 179 7.26 7.37 -16.06
N VAL A 180 6.72 6.70 -15.03
CA VAL A 180 7.40 5.54 -14.38
C VAL A 180 7.52 4.37 -15.35
N PHE A 181 6.52 4.13 -16.19
CA PHE A 181 6.53 3.01 -17.13
C PHE A 181 7.46 3.24 -18.31
N ALA A 182 7.74 4.49 -18.67
CA ALA A 182 8.65 4.88 -19.74
C ALA A 182 10.12 4.93 -19.31
N SER A 183 10.43 4.93 -18.00
CA SER A 183 11.78 5.04 -17.42
C SER A 183 12.45 3.67 -17.24
#